data_620675d5ed7551cb967129eb07bdc583
#
_entry.id   620675d5ed7551cb967129eb07bdc583
#
_cell.length_a   1.000
_cell.length_b   1.000
_cell.length_c   1.000
_cell.angle_alpha   90.00
_cell.angle_beta   90.00
_cell.angle_gamma   90.00
#
_symmetry.space_group_name_H-M   'P 1'
#
loop_
_entity.id
_entity.type
_entity.pdbx_description
1 polymer ?
#
loop_
_entity_poly.entity_id
_entity_poly.type
_entity_poly.pdbx_seq_one_letter_code
_entity_poly.pdbx_strand_id
1 'polypeptide(L)'
;MLDTVREDVEAQPLAHARLAAERYDAVLLLKGRHTLVVAPDGRTRVTTTGLPWLATAGAGDVLSGLIGALLAAGLDPWDAASVGSWLHGAAATLASGGGPLVAGDVAAALPAVVRSLP
;
A
#
# COMPACT_ATOMS: atom_id res chain seq x y z
N MET A 1 17.36 5.06 -0.52
CA MET A 1 16.99 4.46 -1.81
C MET A 1 17.37 5.37 -2.99
N LEU A 2 16.83 6.56 -3.07
CA LEU A 2 17.23 7.58 -4.07
C LEU A 2 18.04 8.68 -3.41
N ASP A 3 18.94 9.34 -4.20
CA ASP A 3 19.73 10.48 -3.73
C ASP A 3 18.85 11.75 -3.76
N THR A 4 17.81 11.76 -2.94
CA THR A 4 16.85 12.86 -2.85
C THR A 4 16.31 12.98 -1.43
N VAL A 5 15.79 14.15 -1.09
CA VAL A 5 15.22 14.40 0.22
C VAL A 5 13.72 14.09 0.22
N ARG A 6 13.18 13.81 1.41
CA ARG A 6 11.79 13.44 1.61
C ARG A 6 10.80 14.46 1.03
N GLU A 7 11.09 15.75 1.20
CA GLU A 7 10.24 16.82 0.72
C GLU A 7 10.07 16.81 -0.80
N ASP A 8 11.14 16.46 -1.54
CA ASP A 8 11.09 16.36 -3.00
C ASP A 8 10.23 15.18 -3.44
N VAL A 9 10.32 14.05 -2.72
CA VAL A 9 9.48 12.87 -2.99
C VAL A 9 8.01 13.19 -2.72
N GLU A 10 7.71 13.85 -1.61
CA GLU A 10 6.34 14.24 -1.26
C GLU A 10 5.73 15.24 -2.24
N ALA A 11 6.57 16.14 -2.83
CA ALA A 11 6.12 17.11 -3.81
C ALA A 11 5.83 16.48 -5.18
N GLN A 12 6.61 15.45 -5.57
CA GLN A 12 6.48 14.76 -6.87
C GLN A 12 6.54 13.24 -6.70
N PRO A 13 5.53 12.64 -6.03
CA PRO A 13 5.60 11.23 -5.67
C PRO A 13 5.65 10.29 -6.87
N LEU A 14 4.86 10.56 -7.92
CA LEU A 14 4.82 9.69 -9.09
C LEU A 14 6.15 9.68 -9.85
N ALA A 15 6.76 10.86 -10.06
CA ALA A 15 8.03 10.96 -10.78
C ALA A 15 9.14 10.20 -10.03
N HIS A 16 9.21 10.35 -8.72
CA HIS A 16 10.21 9.65 -7.89
C HIS A 16 9.94 8.15 -7.81
N ALA A 17 8.67 7.73 -7.72
CA ALA A 17 8.31 6.33 -7.70
C ALA A 17 8.67 5.64 -9.02
N ARG A 18 8.41 6.27 -10.15
CA ARG A 18 8.79 5.75 -11.47
C ARG A 18 10.29 5.62 -11.62
N LEU A 19 11.04 6.63 -11.18
CA LEU A 19 12.50 6.61 -11.23
C LEU A 19 13.05 5.47 -10.37
N ALA A 20 12.54 5.27 -9.18
CA ALA A 20 12.96 4.22 -8.28
C ALA A 20 12.62 2.83 -8.84
N ALA A 21 11.42 2.63 -9.38
CA ALA A 21 11.00 1.36 -9.95
C ALA A 21 11.90 0.97 -11.13
N GLU A 22 12.23 1.91 -12.00
CA GLU A 22 13.12 1.70 -13.13
C GLU A 22 14.55 1.40 -12.67
N ARG A 23 15.07 2.23 -11.75
CA ARG A 23 16.46 2.12 -11.27
C ARG A 23 16.75 0.80 -10.58
N TYR A 24 15.80 0.29 -9.82
CA TYR A 24 15.97 -0.95 -9.05
C TYR A 24 15.32 -2.17 -9.72
N ASP A 25 14.72 -1.98 -10.89
CA ASP A 25 14.01 -3.03 -11.64
C ASP A 25 13.04 -3.80 -10.73
N ALA A 26 12.20 -3.07 -10.04
CA ALA A 26 11.31 -3.62 -9.03
C ALA A 26 9.95 -2.92 -9.05
N VAL A 27 8.92 -3.63 -8.61
CA VAL A 27 7.63 -3.00 -8.30
C VAL A 27 7.80 -2.19 -7.01
N LEU A 28 7.43 -0.92 -7.07
CA LEU A 28 7.53 0.00 -5.95
C LEU A 28 6.14 0.37 -5.45
N LEU A 29 5.96 0.29 -4.14
CA LEU A 29 4.79 0.83 -3.47
C LEU A 29 5.23 2.04 -2.67
N LEU A 30 4.67 3.20 -3.01
CA LEU A 30 4.92 4.45 -2.30
C LEU A 30 3.66 4.86 -1.56
N LYS A 31 3.74 4.86 -0.25
CA LYS A 31 2.66 5.32 0.62
C LYS A 31 2.71 6.82 0.76
N GLY A 32 1.54 7.43 0.72
CA GLY A 32 1.37 8.86 0.93
C GLY A 32 -0.10 9.13 1.12
N ARG A 33 -0.56 10.30 0.74
CA ARG A 33 -1.98 10.64 0.73
C ARG A 33 -2.78 9.65 -0.11
N HIS A 34 -2.20 9.24 -1.23
CA HIS A 34 -2.65 8.11 -2.04
C HIS A 34 -1.50 7.13 -2.14
N THR A 35 -1.80 5.84 -2.20
CA THR A 35 -0.78 4.82 -2.39
C THR A 35 -0.57 4.60 -3.88
N LEU A 36 0.68 4.71 -4.32
CA LEU A 36 1.09 4.46 -5.70
C LEU A 36 1.77 3.10 -5.77
N VAL A 37 1.37 2.28 -6.75
CA VAL A 37 2.07 1.05 -7.11
C VAL A 37 2.59 1.23 -8.53
N VAL A 38 3.90 1.16 -8.70
CA VAL A 38 4.57 1.44 -9.97
C VAL A 38 5.44 0.24 -10.35
N ALA A 39 5.25 -0.24 -11.58
CA ALA A 39 6.09 -1.29 -12.15
C ALA A 39 7.30 -0.70 -12.90
N PRO A 40 8.37 -1.50 -13.11
CA PRO A 40 9.55 -1.03 -13.83
C PRO A 40 9.27 -0.53 -15.25
N ASP A 41 8.23 -1.05 -15.90
CA ASP A 41 7.80 -0.63 -17.25
C ASP A 41 6.96 0.66 -17.26
N GLY A 42 6.74 1.27 -16.11
CA GLY A 42 5.99 2.52 -15.96
C GLY A 42 4.50 2.36 -15.67
N ARG A 43 3.95 1.14 -15.69
CA ARG A 43 2.55 0.93 -15.30
C ARG A 43 2.35 1.42 -13.87
N THR A 44 1.24 2.09 -13.64
CA THR A 44 0.95 2.71 -12.34
C THR A 44 -0.50 2.46 -11.95
N ARG A 45 -0.71 2.08 -10.69
CA ARG A 45 -2.03 2.03 -10.06
C ARG A 45 -2.04 2.95 -8.84
N VAL A 46 -3.18 3.60 -8.63
CA VAL A 46 -3.38 4.50 -7.48
C VAL A 46 -4.48 3.92 -6.61
N THR A 47 -4.18 3.71 -5.33
CA THR A 47 -5.17 3.27 -4.36
C THR A 47 -5.68 4.48 -3.58
N THR A 48 -6.98 4.69 -3.61
CA THR A 48 -7.65 5.83 -2.97
C THR A 48 -8.47 5.45 -1.74
N THR A 49 -8.42 4.18 -1.31
CA THR A 49 -9.18 3.67 -0.17
C THR A 49 -8.56 4.00 1.19
N GLY A 50 -7.40 4.65 1.20
CA GLY A 50 -6.69 4.98 2.44
C GLY A 50 -7.43 6.01 3.28
N LEU A 51 -7.26 5.90 4.60
CA LEU A 51 -7.76 6.86 5.59
C LEU A 51 -6.58 7.58 6.23
N PRO A 52 -6.78 8.84 6.73
CA PRO A 52 -5.75 9.53 7.51
C PRO A 52 -5.27 8.72 8.71
N TRP A 53 -6.14 7.93 9.32
CA TRP A 53 -5.82 7.07 10.47
C TRP A 53 -4.83 5.95 10.15
N LEU A 54 -4.58 5.65 8.85
CA LEU A 54 -3.54 4.72 8.44
C LEU A 54 -2.12 5.24 8.65
N ALA A 55 -1.95 6.52 8.96
CA ALA A 55 -0.67 7.09 9.40
C ALA A 55 -0.40 6.76 10.88
N THR A 56 -0.73 5.55 11.31
CA THR A 56 -0.48 5.06 12.67
C THR A 56 0.72 4.11 12.69
N ALA A 57 1.40 4.04 13.84
CA ALA A 57 2.55 3.16 14.00
C ALA A 57 2.17 1.69 13.76
N GLY A 58 2.96 1.00 12.97
CA GLY A 58 2.76 -0.41 12.65
C GLY A 58 1.83 -0.69 11.47
N ALA A 59 1.13 0.29 10.92
CA ALA A 59 0.26 0.09 9.75
C ALA A 59 1.03 -0.38 8.52
N GLY A 60 2.25 0.11 8.32
CA GLY A 60 3.13 -0.34 7.24
C GLY A 60 3.56 -1.80 7.40
N ASP A 61 3.77 -2.25 8.64
CA ASP A 61 4.12 -3.65 8.92
C ASP A 61 2.95 -4.59 8.59
N VAL A 62 1.72 -4.18 8.89
CA VAL A 62 0.51 -4.94 8.51
C VAL A 62 0.41 -5.04 7.00
N LEU A 63 0.61 -3.94 6.27
CA LEU A 63 0.61 -3.92 4.82
C LEU A 63 1.69 -4.84 4.24
N SER A 64 2.91 -4.78 4.78
CA SER A 64 4.02 -5.61 4.33
C SER A 64 3.74 -7.09 4.55
N GLY A 65 3.18 -7.47 5.69
CA GLY A 65 2.78 -8.83 5.97
C GLY A 65 1.69 -9.35 5.03
N LEU A 66 0.71 -8.50 4.74
CA LEU A 66 -0.36 -8.82 3.79
C LEU A 66 0.18 -9.05 2.38
N ILE A 67 1.03 -8.16 1.90
CA ILE A 67 1.65 -8.29 0.57
C ILE A 67 2.52 -9.56 0.52
N GLY A 68 3.29 -9.83 1.57
CA GLY A 68 4.08 -11.05 1.69
C GLY A 68 3.23 -12.32 1.60
N ALA A 69 2.07 -12.33 2.25
CA ALA A 69 1.13 -13.43 2.18
C ALA A 69 0.57 -13.63 0.76
N LEU A 70 0.25 -12.54 0.07
CA LEU A 70 -0.24 -12.59 -1.31
C LEU A 70 0.84 -13.09 -2.29
N LEU A 71 2.09 -12.68 -2.11
CA LEU A 71 3.23 -13.21 -2.86
C LEU A 71 3.39 -14.72 -2.63
N ALA A 72 3.29 -15.15 -1.38
CA ALA A 72 3.38 -16.57 -1.02
C ALA A 72 2.23 -17.39 -1.63
N ALA A 73 1.06 -16.77 -1.80
CA ALA A 73 -0.11 -17.40 -2.43
C ALA A 73 0.00 -17.46 -3.97
N GLY A 74 1.04 -16.88 -4.56
CA GLY A 74 1.31 -16.99 -5.98
C GLY A 74 1.00 -15.75 -6.83
N LEU A 75 0.58 -14.64 -6.22
CA LEU A 75 0.40 -13.39 -6.97
C LEU A 75 1.77 -12.84 -7.37
N ASP A 76 1.86 -12.26 -8.56
CA ASP A 76 3.07 -11.53 -8.94
C ASP A 76 3.20 -10.23 -8.13
N PRO A 77 4.40 -9.61 -8.10
CA PRO A 77 4.63 -8.40 -7.29
C PRO A 77 3.68 -7.25 -7.62
N TRP A 78 3.34 -7.06 -8.89
CA TRP A 78 2.42 -6.00 -9.31
C TRP A 78 1.02 -6.21 -8.74
N ASP A 79 0.48 -7.41 -8.87
CA ASP A 79 -0.84 -7.75 -8.34
C ASP A 79 -0.83 -7.82 -6.80
N ALA A 80 0.21 -8.40 -6.21
CA ALA A 80 0.32 -8.48 -4.75
C ALA A 80 0.33 -7.10 -4.09
N ALA A 81 1.09 -6.17 -4.64
CA ALA A 81 1.14 -4.80 -4.12
C ALA A 81 -0.20 -4.08 -4.33
N SER A 82 -0.82 -4.25 -5.48
CA SER A 82 -2.09 -3.60 -5.84
C SER A 82 -3.26 -4.13 -4.99
N VAL A 83 -3.41 -5.45 -4.93
CA VAL A 83 -4.47 -6.10 -4.13
C VAL A 83 -4.22 -5.85 -2.64
N GLY A 84 -2.98 -5.96 -2.20
CA GLY A 84 -2.62 -5.73 -0.79
C GLY A 84 -2.94 -4.32 -0.33
N SER A 85 -2.60 -3.30 -1.11
CA SER A 85 -2.92 -1.92 -0.75
C SER A 85 -4.42 -1.66 -0.72
N TRP A 86 -5.18 -2.25 -1.64
CA TRP A 86 -6.64 -2.13 -1.64
C TRP A 86 -7.27 -2.80 -0.42
N LEU A 87 -6.88 -4.05 -0.13
CA LEU A 87 -7.38 -4.79 1.03
C LEU A 87 -7.05 -4.08 2.34
N HIS A 88 -5.83 -3.55 2.45
CA HIS A 88 -5.38 -2.80 3.61
C HIS A 88 -6.25 -1.55 3.85
N GLY A 89 -6.52 -0.79 2.80
CA GLY A 89 -7.38 0.38 2.86
C GLY A 89 -8.83 0.02 3.21
N ALA A 90 -9.36 -1.04 2.61
CA ALA A 90 -10.71 -1.51 2.89
C ALA A 90 -10.85 -2.01 4.34
N ALA A 91 -9.84 -2.73 4.84
CA ALA A 91 -9.82 -3.19 6.23
C ALA A 91 -9.76 -2.03 7.21
N ALA A 92 -8.98 -0.99 6.89
CA ALA A 92 -8.90 0.22 7.71
C ALA A 92 -10.25 0.95 7.75
N THR A 93 -10.93 1.06 6.62
CA THR A 93 -12.25 1.67 6.54
C THR A 93 -13.26 0.91 7.40
N LEU A 94 -13.26 -0.41 7.31
CA LEU A 94 -14.15 -1.25 8.11
C LEU A 94 -13.84 -1.13 9.61
N ALA A 95 -12.56 -1.20 9.99
CA ALA A 95 -12.13 -1.16 11.38
C ALA A 95 -12.34 0.21 12.02
N SER A 96 -12.14 1.27 11.25
CA SER A 96 -12.23 2.65 11.75
C SER A 96 -13.65 3.03 12.16
N GLY A 97 -14.66 2.62 11.39
CA GLY A 97 -16.03 3.07 11.63
C GLY A 97 -16.17 4.59 11.67
N GLY A 98 -15.25 5.32 11.02
CA GLY A 98 -15.22 6.78 11.00
C GLY A 98 -14.36 7.43 12.09
N GLY A 99 -13.69 6.64 12.93
CA GLY A 99 -12.86 7.12 14.02
C GLY A 99 -11.41 6.63 13.95
N PRO A 100 -10.59 6.96 14.97
CA PRO A 100 -9.22 6.51 15.05
C PRO A 100 -9.11 4.99 15.16
N LEU A 101 -7.98 4.45 14.71
CA LEU A 101 -7.67 3.01 14.82
C LEU A 101 -6.19 2.82 15.15
N VAL A 102 -5.85 1.61 15.58
CA VAL A 102 -4.46 1.14 15.70
C VAL A 102 -4.20 0.04 14.68
N ALA A 103 -2.92 -0.25 14.40
CA ALA A 103 -2.53 -1.19 13.34
C ALA A 103 -3.16 -2.58 13.51
N GLY A 104 -3.27 -3.09 14.75
CA GLY A 104 -3.90 -4.37 15.04
C GLY A 104 -5.36 -4.46 14.62
N ASP A 105 -6.09 -3.34 14.65
CA ASP A 105 -7.49 -3.28 14.21
C ASP A 105 -7.59 -3.54 12.71
N VAL A 106 -6.64 -3.05 11.93
CA VAL A 106 -6.58 -3.28 10.48
C VAL A 106 -6.36 -4.76 10.21
N ALA A 107 -5.38 -5.38 10.85
CA ALA A 107 -5.10 -6.80 10.70
C ALA A 107 -6.32 -7.65 11.06
N ALA A 108 -7.00 -7.33 12.17
CA ALA A 108 -8.17 -8.07 12.64
C ALA A 108 -9.37 -7.95 11.68
N ALA A 109 -9.48 -6.87 10.92
CA ALA A 109 -10.57 -6.65 9.97
C ALA A 109 -10.36 -7.34 8.61
N LEU A 110 -9.14 -7.76 8.28
CA LEU A 110 -8.83 -8.38 6.99
C LEU A 110 -9.69 -9.61 6.65
N PRO A 111 -9.91 -10.57 7.57
CA PRO A 111 -10.75 -11.71 7.25
C PRO A 111 -12.17 -11.35 6.83
N ALA A 112 -12.77 -10.34 7.47
CA ALA A 112 -14.11 -9.89 7.13
C ALA A 112 -14.15 -9.24 5.74
N VAL A 113 -13.13 -8.46 5.37
CA VAL A 113 -13.03 -7.87 4.04
C VAL A 113 -12.91 -8.96 2.98
N VAL A 114 -12.05 -9.94 3.19
CA VAL A 114 -11.84 -11.03 2.22
C VAL A 114 -13.14 -11.84 2.05
N ARG A 115 -13.85 -12.13 3.13
CA ARG A 115 -15.14 -12.83 3.07
C ARG A 115 -16.22 -12.05 2.33
N SER A 116 -16.12 -10.72 2.28
CA SER A 116 -17.09 -9.86 1.57
C SER A 116 -16.87 -9.80 0.06
N LEU A 117 -15.75 -10.29 -0.43
CA LEU A 117 -15.44 -10.30 -1.87
C LEU A 117 -16.31 -11.32 -2.59
N PRO A 118 -16.74 -10.98 -3.86
CA PRO A 118 -17.52 -11.90 -4.68
C PRO A 118 -16.73 -13.14 -5.12
#